data_fcf7dc72899674ac4781560caf62ffd1
#
_entry.id   fcf7dc72899674ac4781560caf62ffd1
#
_cell.length_a   1.000
_cell.length_b   1.000
_cell.length_c   1.000
_cell.angle_alpha   90.00
_cell.angle_beta   90.00
_cell.angle_gamma   90.00
#
_symmetry.space_group_name_H-M   'P 1'
#
loop_
_entity.id
_entity.type
_entity.pdbx_description
1 polymer ?
#
loop_
_entity_poly.entity_id
_entity_poly.type
_entity_poly.pdbx_seq_one_letter_code
_entity_poly.pdbx_strand_id
1 'polypeptide(L)'
;MNKHARAWTGALALAASVAAASPALAQDPAKWPERPIRLVVGFVPGGGTDVSARILSARLSTLLGQQIVVENKPGASGLIAADYVAKADPDGYTLLLANMQSTVAAPYVVQSSIDPIRDFTAVRYIGSVPNVLVVNPAKHRYATVQNLVDDARAKPKQLLYASSGMGSPQHLSAARFSQIAGVSMEHVPYKGSGQAMTDLLGGNVDMNFDTLPGAINQIQAGKLRPLAVTSAERSKRLPDVPTLAESGIKGLD
;
A
#
# COMPACT_ATOMS: atom_id res chain seq x y z
N MET A 1 -32.83 -56.54 -42.67
CA MET A 1 -32.57 -55.66 -41.50
C MET A 1 -31.89 -54.40 -41.95
N ASN A 2 -32.54 -53.26 -41.77
CA ASN A 2 -32.36 -52.03 -42.54
C ASN A 2 -31.04 -51.27 -42.37
N LYS A 3 -30.25 -51.19 -43.41
CA LYS A 3 -29.04 -50.32 -43.49
C LYS A 3 -29.33 -48.80 -43.42
N HIS A 4 -30.60 -48.41 -43.58
CA HIS A 4 -31.00 -46.99 -43.56
C HIS A 4 -31.23 -46.40 -42.18
N ALA A 5 -31.44 -47.23 -41.15
CA ALA A 5 -31.67 -46.75 -39.76
C ALA A 5 -30.39 -46.25 -39.07
N ARG A 6 -29.19 -46.68 -39.57
CA ARG A 6 -27.92 -46.27 -38.95
C ARG A 6 -27.38 -44.94 -39.45
N ALA A 7 -27.83 -44.44 -40.61
CA ALA A 7 -27.42 -43.18 -41.18
C ALA A 7 -28.06 -41.93 -40.50
N TRP A 8 -29.27 -42.12 -39.96
CA TRP A 8 -30.01 -40.98 -39.37
C TRP A 8 -29.60 -40.68 -37.93
N THR A 9 -29.10 -41.68 -37.18
CA THR A 9 -28.58 -41.44 -35.81
C THR A 9 -27.25 -40.70 -35.78
N GLY A 10 -26.41 -40.83 -36.82
CA GLY A 10 -25.15 -40.08 -36.93
C GLY A 10 -25.36 -38.60 -37.27
N ALA A 11 -26.38 -38.26 -38.05
CA ALA A 11 -26.63 -36.88 -38.44
C ALA A 11 -27.25 -36.03 -37.31
N LEU A 12 -28.06 -36.64 -36.43
CA LEU A 12 -28.62 -35.94 -35.27
C LEU A 12 -27.55 -35.69 -34.16
N ALA A 13 -26.59 -36.55 -34.01
CA ALA A 13 -25.49 -36.38 -33.02
C ALA A 13 -24.51 -35.24 -33.42
N LEU A 14 -24.30 -35.07 -34.75
CA LEU A 14 -23.43 -33.97 -35.23
C LEU A 14 -24.12 -32.60 -35.17
N ALA A 15 -25.43 -32.53 -35.32
CA ALA A 15 -26.19 -31.28 -35.20
C ALA A 15 -26.32 -30.79 -33.75
N ALA A 16 -26.32 -31.70 -32.77
CA ALA A 16 -26.36 -31.36 -31.34
C ALA A 16 -25.03 -30.78 -30.80
N SER A 17 -23.88 -31.11 -31.42
CA SER A 17 -22.56 -30.64 -30.98
C SER A 17 -22.24 -29.18 -31.43
N VAL A 18 -22.92 -28.65 -32.42
CA VAL A 18 -22.73 -27.27 -32.92
C VAL A 18 -23.52 -26.24 -32.10
N ALA A 19 -24.57 -26.67 -31.39
CA ALA A 19 -25.43 -25.75 -30.62
C ALA A 19 -24.82 -25.36 -29.25
N ALA A 20 -23.73 -25.95 -28.79
CA ALA A 20 -23.11 -25.69 -27.47
C ALA A 20 -21.96 -24.66 -27.50
N ALA A 21 -21.62 -24.11 -28.66
CA ALA A 21 -20.68 -22.99 -28.75
C ALA A 21 -21.45 -21.68 -28.48
N SER A 22 -21.80 -21.43 -27.21
CA SER A 22 -22.18 -20.08 -26.80
C SER A 22 -21.03 -19.13 -27.14
N PRO A 23 -21.27 -18.08 -27.97
CA PRO A 23 -20.20 -17.09 -28.14
C PRO A 23 -19.90 -16.51 -26.76
N ALA A 24 -18.68 -16.63 -26.31
CA ALA A 24 -18.19 -15.82 -25.22
C ALA A 24 -18.40 -14.37 -25.68
N LEU A 25 -19.40 -13.70 -25.13
CA LEU A 25 -19.62 -12.27 -25.36
C LEU A 25 -18.36 -11.56 -24.85
N ALA A 26 -17.40 -11.35 -25.76
CA ALA A 26 -16.30 -10.44 -25.52
C ALA A 26 -16.95 -9.10 -25.17
N GLN A 27 -16.74 -8.62 -23.94
CA GLN A 27 -17.21 -7.30 -23.55
C GLN A 27 -16.63 -6.30 -24.56
N ASP A 28 -17.50 -5.47 -25.13
CA ASP A 28 -17.10 -4.41 -26.04
C ASP A 28 -16.22 -3.43 -25.24
N PRO A 29 -14.91 -3.32 -25.55
CA PRO A 29 -14.01 -2.42 -24.82
C PRO A 29 -14.47 -0.96 -24.82
N ALA A 30 -15.29 -0.58 -25.79
CA ALA A 30 -15.84 0.77 -25.90
C ALA A 30 -16.89 1.11 -24.83
N LYS A 31 -17.43 0.10 -24.11
CA LYS A 31 -18.44 0.29 -23.07
C LYS A 31 -17.92 0.14 -21.63
N TRP A 32 -16.65 -0.18 -21.44
CA TRP A 32 -16.05 -0.27 -20.10
C TRP A 32 -15.83 1.14 -19.52
N PRO A 33 -16.17 1.41 -18.23
CA PRO A 33 -16.82 0.52 -17.27
C PRO A 33 -18.36 0.66 -17.26
N GLU A 34 -19.09 -0.47 -17.19
CA GLU A 34 -20.55 -0.51 -17.10
C GLU A 34 -21.07 -0.75 -15.67
N ARG A 35 -20.18 -1.11 -14.73
CA ARG A 35 -20.50 -1.41 -13.32
C ARG A 35 -19.42 -0.88 -12.40
N PRO A 36 -19.66 -0.81 -11.06
CA PRO A 36 -18.68 -0.35 -10.11
C PRO A 36 -17.36 -1.14 -10.17
N ILE A 37 -16.25 -0.42 -10.01
CA ILE A 37 -14.89 -0.96 -9.95
C ILE A 37 -14.46 -1.09 -8.48
N ARG A 38 -13.90 -2.23 -8.09
CA ARG A 38 -13.31 -2.44 -6.77
C ARG A 38 -11.84 -2.04 -6.78
N LEU A 39 -11.44 -1.10 -5.92
CA LEU A 39 -10.06 -0.73 -5.66
C LEU A 39 -9.63 -1.34 -4.32
N VAL A 40 -8.89 -2.45 -4.38
CA VAL A 40 -8.51 -3.21 -3.20
C VAL A 40 -7.23 -2.62 -2.59
N VAL A 41 -7.25 -2.47 -1.26
CA VAL A 41 -6.16 -1.90 -0.46
C VAL A 41 -5.73 -2.92 0.60
N GLY A 42 -4.44 -3.28 0.63
CA GLY A 42 -3.88 -4.30 1.52
C GLY A 42 -3.65 -3.87 2.97
N PHE A 43 -4.22 -2.74 3.40
CA PHE A 43 -3.97 -2.14 4.71
C PHE A 43 -5.28 -1.67 5.35
N VAL A 44 -5.24 -1.49 6.69
CA VAL A 44 -6.41 -0.99 7.44
C VAL A 44 -6.78 0.43 7.03
N PRO A 45 -8.05 0.82 7.17
CA PRO A 45 -8.51 2.19 6.92
C PRO A 45 -7.71 3.24 7.70
N GLY A 46 -7.60 4.45 7.13
CA GLY A 46 -6.95 5.61 7.75
C GLY A 46 -5.44 5.68 7.57
N GLY A 47 -4.79 4.65 7.01
CA GLY A 47 -3.38 4.70 6.64
C GLY A 47 -3.15 5.42 5.30
N GLY A 48 -1.88 5.77 5.00
CA GLY A 48 -1.54 6.53 3.80
C GLY A 48 -2.00 5.90 2.49
N THR A 49 -1.95 4.57 2.36
CA THR A 49 -2.44 3.86 1.18
C THR A 49 -3.97 3.98 1.05
N ASP A 50 -4.72 3.86 2.15
CA ASP A 50 -6.17 4.02 2.17
C ASP A 50 -6.59 5.46 1.83
N VAL A 51 -5.92 6.44 2.42
CA VAL A 51 -6.15 7.87 2.11
C VAL A 51 -5.90 8.14 0.62
N SER A 52 -4.82 7.63 0.06
CA SER A 52 -4.51 7.76 -1.36
C SER A 52 -5.55 7.09 -2.24
N ALA A 53 -6.01 5.88 -1.88
CA ALA A 53 -7.08 5.16 -2.58
C ALA A 53 -8.37 5.98 -2.64
N ARG A 54 -8.77 6.59 -1.51
CA ARG A 54 -10.01 7.39 -1.43
C ARG A 54 -9.94 8.68 -2.23
N ILE A 55 -8.78 9.34 -2.25
CA ILE A 55 -8.55 10.52 -3.10
C ILE A 55 -8.66 10.14 -4.59
N LEU A 56 -8.03 9.04 -4.99
CA LEU A 56 -8.08 8.53 -6.37
C LEU A 56 -9.49 8.11 -6.76
N SER A 57 -10.16 7.31 -5.92
CA SER A 57 -11.50 6.79 -6.21
C SER A 57 -12.52 7.90 -6.43
N ALA A 58 -12.48 8.97 -5.65
CA ALA A 58 -13.36 10.12 -5.80
C ALA A 58 -13.18 10.79 -7.17
N ARG A 59 -11.95 11.02 -7.61
CA ARG A 59 -11.64 11.65 -8.90
C ARG A 59 -11.95 10.73 -10.08
N LEU A 60 -11.54 9.47 -9.99
CA LEU A 60 -11.76 8.49 -11.06
C LEU A 60 -13.24 8.15 -11.22
N SER A 61 -14.02 8.08 -10.14
CA SER A 61 -15.48 7.87 -10.25
C SER A 61 -16.15 8.95 -11.08
N THR A 62 -15.77 10.22 -10.90
CA THR A 62 -16.28 11.34 -11.70
C THR A 62 -15.85 11.23 -13.17
N LEU A 63 -14.61 10.84 -13.44
CA LEU A 63 -14.07 10.76 -14.81
C LEU A 63 -14.64 9.58 -15.59
N LEU A 64 -14.84 8.44 -14.94
CA LEU A 64 -15.29 7.20 -15.56
C LEU A 64 -16.81 7.05 -15.58
N GLY A 65 -17.55 7.91 -14.86
CA GLY A 65 -19.01 7.81 -14.75
C GLY A 65 -19.49 6.57 -13.96
N GLN A 66 -18.58 5.86 -13.29
CA GLN A 66 -18.86 4.67 -12.49
C GLN A 66 -18.22 4.76 -11.12
N GLN A 67 -18.88 4.18 -10.12
CA GLN A 67 -18.36 4.19 -8.75
C GLN A 67 -17.09 3.35 -8.62
N ILE A 68 -16.06 3.90 -7.95
CA ILE A 68 -14.90 3.14 -7.52
C ILE A 68 -15.00 2.92 -6.01
N VAL A 69 -15.18 1.65 -5.62
CA VAL A 69 -15.38 1.23 -4.23
C VAL A 69 -14.04 0.81 -3.65
N VAL A 70 -13.57 1.50 -2.60
CA VAL A 70 -12.36 1.13 -1.87
C VAL A 70 -12.68 -0.01 -0.91
N GLU A 71 -11.98 -1.15 -1.06
CA GLU A 71 -12.14 -2.34 -0.23
C GLU A 71 -10.83 -2.64 0.50
N ASN A 72 -10.84 -2.58 1.84
CA ASN A 72 -9.67 -2.87 2.65
C ASN A 72 -9.59 -4.37 3.00
N LYS A 73 -8.48 -5.03 2.63
CA LYS A 73 -8.15 -6.43 2.95
C LYS A 73 -6.76 -6.50 3.61
N PRO A 74 -6.66 -6.12 4.89
CA PRO A 74 -5.37 -6.02 5.57
C PRO A 74 -4.81 -7.41 5.94
N GLY A 75 -3.48 -7.49 6.04
CA GLY A 75 -2.76 -8.65 6.59
C GLY A 75 -1.60 -9.08 5.71
N ALA A 76 -0.65 -9.81 6.32
CA ALA A 76 0.58 -10.32 5.70
C ALA A 76 1.31 -9.24 4.86
N SER A 77 1.48 -8.03 5.41
CA SER A 77 2.13 -6.90 4.72
C SER A 77 1.47 -6.51 3.38
N GLY A 78 0.14 -6.74 3.25
CA GLY A 78 -0.64 -6.46 2.04
C GLY A 78 -0.78 -7.65 1.08
N LEU A 79 -0.14 -8.79 1.36
CA LEU A 79 -0.19 -9.98 0.50
C LEU A 79 -1.58 -10.61 0.43
N ILE A 80 -2.43 -10.48 1.47
CA ILE A 80 -3.82 -10.97 1.42
C ILE A 80 -4.61 -10.26 0.32
N ALA A 81 -4.45 -8.95 0.22
CA ALA A 81 -5.08 -8.17 -0.86
C ALA A 81 -4.50 -8.51 -2.23
N ALA A 82 -3.19 -8.69 -2.32
CA ALA A 82 -2.50 -9.06 -3.55
C ALA A 82 -2.99 -10.44 -4.05
N ASP A 83 -3.05 -11.45 -3.18
CA ASP A 83 -3.55 -12.78 -3.52
C ASP A 83 -5.03 -12.75 -3.98
N TYR A 84 -5.86 -11.95 -3.29
CA TYR A 84 -7.26 -11.79 -3.67
C TYR A 84 -7.42 -11.20 -5.08
N VAL A 85 -6.62 -10.17 -5.42
CA VAL A 85 -6.72 -9.53 -6.75
C VAL A 85 -6.08 -10.41 -7.84
N ALA A 86 -4.99 -11.11 -7.54
CA ALA A 86 -4.36 -12.03 -8.50
C ALA A 86 -5.28 -13.19 -8.92
N LYS A 87 -6.25 -13.56 -8.07
CA LYS A 87 -7.25 -14.61 -8.35
C LYS A 87 -8.57 -14.06 -8.92
N ALA A 88 -8.70 -12.74 -9.04
CA ALA A 88 -9.90 -12.13 -9.62
C ALA A 88 -9.88 -12.21 -11.15
N ASP A 89 -11.08 -12.09 -11.77
CA ASP A 89 -11.19 -12.02 -13.21
C ASP A 89 -10.40 -10.83 -13.77
N PRO A 90 -9.63 -11.00 -14.87
CA PRO A 90 -8.80 -9.95 -15.44
C PRO A 90 -9.59 -9.00 -16.35
N ASP A 91 -10.79 -8.61 -15.93
CA ASP A 91 -11.76 -7.80 -16.66
C ASP A 91 -11.68 -6.29 -16.35
N GLY A 92 -10.73 -5.89 -15.50
CA GLY A 92 -10.52 -4.50 -15.09
C GLY A 92 -11.46 -3.99 -13.99
N TYR A 93 -12.35 -4.82 -13.43
CA TYR A 93 -13.26 -4.42 -12.35
C TYR A 93 -12.74 -4.70 -10.94
N THR A 94 -11.61 -5.39 -10.81
CA THR A 94 -10.92 -5.60 -9.53
C THR A 94 -9.48 -5.16 -9.69
N LEU A 95 -9.12 -4.05 -9.05
CA LEU A 95 -7.81 -3.44 -9.13
C LEU A 95 -7.13 -3.47 -7.76
N LEU A 96 -5.81 -3.65 -7.76
CA LEU A 96 -4.97 -3.51 -6.56
C LEU A 96 -4.35 -2.11 -6.54
N LEU A 97 -4.53 -1.36 -5.46
CA LEU A 97 -3.62 -0.27 -5.17
C LEU A 97 -2.35 -0.84 -4.56
N ALA A 98 -1.43 -1.21 -5.44
CA ALA A 98 -0.14 -1.76 -5.08
C ALA A 98 0.78 -0.68 -4.49
N ASN A 99 1.64 -1.09 -3.58
CA ASN A 99 2.74 -0.26 -3.09
C ASN A 99 4.01 -1.10 -2.95
N MET A 100 5.13 -0.46 -2.68
CA MET A 100 6.43 -1.13 -2.54
C MET A 100 6.40 -2.24 -1.47
N GLN A 101 5.64 -2.07 -0.38
CA GLN A 101 5.54 -3.09 0.66
C GLN A 101 4.86 -4.35 0.16
N SER A 102 3.65 -4.24 -0.42
CA SER A 102 2.83 -5.40 -0.77
C SER A 102 3.32 -6.17 -1.99
N THR A 103 3.97 -5.49 -2.95
CA THR A 103 4.34 -6.10 -4.22
C THR A 103 5.84 -6.19 -4.46
N VAL A 104 6.67 -5.47 -3.69
CA VAL A 104 8.13 -5.51 -3.85
C VAL A 104 8.80 -6.16 -2.64
N ALA A 105 8.57 -5.67 -1.42
CA ALA A 105 9.29 -6.13 -0.23
C ALA A 105 8.65 -7.37 0.42
N ALA A 106 7.33 -7.41 0.57
CA ALA A 106 6.65 -8.47 1.30
C ALA A 106 6.87 -9.88 0.73
N PRO A 107 6.89 -10.12 -0.60
CA PRO A 107 7.18 -11.44 -1.15
C PRO A 107 8.53 -12.03 -0.74
N TYR A 108 9.50 -11.19 -0.38
CA TYR A 108 10.86 -11.62 0.03
C TYR A 108 11.02 -11.77 1.54
N VAL A 109 10.13 -11.17 2.36
CA VAL A 109 10.24 -11.20 3.83
C VAL A 109 9.12 -11.99 4.51
N VAL A 110 8.05 -12.29 3.75
CA VAL A 110 6.91 -13.11 4.19
C VAL A 110 6.75 -14.24 3.20
N GLN A 111 6.56 -15.47 3.68
CA GLN A 111 6.31 -16.61 2.78
C GLN A 111 5.08 -16.33 1.90
N SER A 112 5.28 -16.28 0.59
CA SER A 112 4.24 -15.94 -0.40
C SER A 112 4.45 -16.72 -1.69
N SER A 113 3.33 -17.08 -2.34
CA SER A 113 3.32 -17.63 -3.70
C SER A 113 3.12 -16.55 -4.77
N ILE A 114 2.91 -15.30 -4.37
CA ILE A 114 2.68 -14.18 -5.28
C ILE A 114 3.98 -13.77 -5.96
N ASP A 115 3.95 -13.75 -7.29
CA ASP A 115 4.97 -13.13 -8.13
C ASP A 115 4.38 -11.83 -8.71
N PRO A 116 4.84 -10.66 -8.25
CA PRO A 116 4.24 -9.38 -8.65
C PRO A 116 4.45 -9.04 -10.14
N ILE A 117 5.41 -9.67 -10.80
CA ILE A 117 5.66 -9.45 -12.23
C ILE A 117 4.76 -10.36 -13.09
N ARG A 118 4.57 -11.60 -12.66
CA ARG A 118 3.81 -12.61 -13.42
C ARG A 118 2.31 -12.50 -13.16
N ASP A 119 1.91 -12.25 -11.90
CA ASP A 119 0.53 -12.42 -11.45
C ASP A 119 -0.30 -11.12 -11.60
N PHE A 120 0.32 -10.01 -12.04
CA PHE A 120 -0.37 -8.73 -12.24
C PHE A 120 -0.01 -8.08 -13.57
N THR A 121 -1.02 -7.41 -14.15
CA THR A 121 -0.80 -6.45 -15.23
C THR A 121 -0.73 -5.05 -14.64
N ALA A 122 0.40 -4.35 -14.82
CA ALA A 122 0.55 -2.98 -14.35
C ALA A 122 -0.32 -2.02 -15.19
N VAL A 123 -1.22 -1.30 -14.52
CA VAL A 123 -2.12 -0.33 -15.18
C VAL A 123 -1.44 1.04 -15.26
N ARG A 124 -1.03 1.58 -14.13
CA ARG A 124 -0.42 2.92 -14.07
C ARG A 124 0.44 3.11 -12.83
N TYR A 125 1.60 3.71 -13.00
CA TYR A 125 2.35 4.28 -11.89
C TYR A 125 1.70 5.61 -11.47
N ILE A 126 1.31 5.70 -10.18
CA ILE A 126 0.60 6.86 -9.64
C ILE A 126 1.61 7.91 -9.15
N GLY A 127 2.68 7.47 -8.51
CA GLY A 127 3.72 8.35 -7.99
C GLY A 127 4.42 7.75 -6.78
N SER A 128 5.42 8.45 -6.27
CA SER A 128 6.06 8.17 -4.99
C SER A 128 5.52 9.10 -3.91
N VAL A 129 5.46 8.58 -2.69
CA VAL A 129 5.04 9.34 -1.51
C VAL A 129 6.19 9.32 -0.52
N PRO A 130 6.77 10.48 -0.17
CA PRO A 130 7.82 10.52 0.84
C PRO A 130 7.26 10.14 2.21
N ASN A 131 8.09 9.53 3.03
CA ASN A 131 7.82 9.41 4.44
C ASN A 131 8.27 10.68 5.18
N VAL A 132 7.64 10.93 6.31
CA VAL A 132 8.03 11.97 7.25
C VAL A 132 8.32 11.33 8.61
N LEU A 133 9.47 11.61 9.16
CA LEU A 133 9.83 11.23 10.51
C LEU A 133 9.05 12.09 11.48
N VAL A 134 8.15 11.48 12.25
CA VAL A 134 7.26 12.14 13.19
C VAL A 134 7.41 11.59 14.60
N VAL A 135 7.22 12.47 15.58
CA VAL A 135 7.20 12.16 17.02
C VAL A 135 5.99 12.81 17.68
N ASN A 136 5.58 12.27 18.83
CA ASN A 136 4.56 12.91 19.66
C ASN A 136 5.20 14.00 20.54
N PRO A 137 4.90 15.30 20.33
CA PRO A 137 5.49 16.39 21.11
C PRO A 137 5.08 16.42 22.59
N ALA A 138 3.99 15.76 22.95
CA ALA A 138 3.58 15.62 24.35
C ALA A 138 4.46 14.62 25.12
N LYS A 139 5.00 13.60 24.42
CA LYS A 139 5.90 12.61 25.00
C LYS A 139 7.37 13.03 24.87
N HIS A 140 7.77 13.56 23.71
CA HIS A 140 9.15 13.90 23.39
C HIS A 140 9.30 15.36 22.95
N ARG A 141 10.22 16.09 23.59
CA ARG A 141 10.53 17.49 23.24
C ARG A 141 11.60 17.61 22.14
N TYR A 142 11.78 16.57 21.30
CA TYR A 142 12.73 16.66 20.19
C TYR A 142 12.31 17.77 19.23
N ALA A 143 13.24 18.70 18.97
CA ALA A 143 13.06 19.76 17.98
C ALA A 143 13.73 19.41 16.65
N THR A 144 14.69 18.50 16.66
CA THR A 144 15.53 18.13 15.51
C THR A 144 15.75 16.61 15.48
N VAL A 145 16.18 16.11 14.32
CA VAL A 145 16.64 14.73 14.15
C VAL A 145 17.79 14.42 15.12
N GLN A 146 18.69 15.38 15.33
CA GLN A 146 19.85 15.20 16.23
C GLN A 146 19.41 14.92 17.67
N ASN A 147 18.39 15.61 18.18
CA ASN A 147 17.88 15.35 19.54
C ASN A 147 17.36 13.90 19.71
N LEU A 148 16.67 13.37 18.68
CA LEU A 148 16.23 11.97 18.67
C LEU A 148 17.42 11.01 18.63
N VAL A 149 18.42 11.29 17.80
CA VAL A 149 19.63 10.47 17.68
C VAL A 149 20.40 10.44 19.02
N ASP A 150 20.55 11.59 19.68
CA ASP A 150 21.27 11.69 20.96
C ASP A 150 20.56 10.89 22.06
N ASP A 151 19.21 10.98 22.13
CA ASP A 151 18.44 10.19 23.10
C ASP A 151 18.48 8.68 22.79
N ALA A 152 18.36 8.29 21.51
CA ALA A 152 18.49 6.89 21.08
C ALA A 152 19.87 6.30 21.38
N ARG A 153 20.92 7.13 21.28
CA ARG A 153 22.30 6.73 21.61
C ARG A 153 22.51 6.59 23.10
N ALA A 154 21.91 7.49 23.89
CA ALA A 154 21.98 7.43 25.36
C ALA A 154 21.17 6.26 25.95
N LYS A 155 20.14 5.80 25.23
CA LYS A 155 19.21 4.77 25.69
C LYS A 155 19.03 3.66 24.62
N PRO A 156 20.05 2.83 24.36
CA PRO A 156 19.96 1.79 23.34
C PRO A 156 18.77 0.86 23.57
N LYS A 157 17.99 0.58 22.51
CA LYS A 157 16.80 -0.29 22.49
C LYS A 157 15.64 0.17 23.37
N GLN A 158 15.64 1.40 23.89
CA GLN A 158 14.52 1.91 24.69
C GLN A 158 13.51 2.71 23.86
N LEU A 159 13.95 3.32 22.75
CA LEU A 159 13.03 4.00 21.85
C LEU A 159 12.32 2.99 20.95
N LEU A 160 11.01 3.10 20.87
CA LEU A 160 10.12 2.26 20.08
C LEU A 160 9.76 2.98 18.78
N TYR A 161 9.96 2.33 17.64
CA TYR A 161 9.47 2.86 16.37
C TYR A 161 8.37 2.00 15.80
N ALA A 162 7.29 2.65 15.35
CA ALA A 162 6.17 2.00 14.71
C ALA A 162 6.41 1.79 13.21
N SER A 163 5.73 0.81 12.63
CA SER A 163 5.61 0.65 11.18
C SER A 163 4.28 0.02 10.78
N SER A 164 3.94 0.06 9.51
CA SER A 164 2.77 -0.64 8.97
C SER A 164 2.99 -2.14 8.76
N GLY A 165 4.08 -2.70 9.32
CA GLY A 165 4.44 -4.11 9.28
C GLY A 165 5.86 -4.35 8.76
N MET A 166 6.30 -5.61 8.85
CA MET A 166 7.61 -6.04 8.36
C MET A 166 7.74 -5.76 6.86
N GLY A 167 8.91 -5.27 6.45
CA GLY A 167 9.19 -4.92 5.05
C GLY A 167 8.50 -3.65 4.55
N SER A 168 7.74 -2.95 5.40
CA SER A 168 7.13 -1.67 5.00
C SER A 168 8.19 -0.59 4.78
N PRO A 169 7.88 0.44 3.96
CA PRO A 169 8.75 1.61 3.81
C PRO A 169 9.11 2.25 5.15
N GLN A 170 8.16 2.29 6.09
CA GLN A 170 8.37 2.79 7.45
C GLN A 170 9.41 1.96 8.21
N HIS A 171 9.28 0.62 8.17
CA HIS A 171 10.24 -0.30 8.79
C HIS A 171 11.63 -0.15 8.17
N LEU A 172 11.70 -0.17 6.83
CA LEU A 172 12.98 -0.08 6.12
C LEU A 172 13.65 1.28 6.35
N SER A 173 12.88 2.39 6.35
CA SER A 173 13.40 3.73 6.64
C SER A 173 13.95 3.82 8.07
N ALA A 174 13.23 3.29 9.06
CA ALA A 174 13.70 3.31 10.45
C ALA A 174 14.92 2.42 10.67
N ALA A 175 14.95 1.23 10.06
CA ALA A 175 16.11 0.33 10.13
C ALA A 175 17.37 0.96 9.48
N ARG A 176 17.19 1.56 8.29
CA ARG A 176 18.27 2.25 7.60
C ARG A 176 18.74 3.50 8.35
N PHE A 177 17.78 4.28 8.89
CA PHE A 177 18.08 5.41 9.77
C PHE A 177 18.94 4.97 10.98
N SER A 178 18.51 3.91 11.66
CA SER A 178 19.26 3.38 12.83
C SER A 178 20.68 2.98 12.46
N GLN A 179 20.85 2.33 11.30
CA GLN A 179 22.17 1.92 10.79
C GLN A 179 23.06 3.13 10.50
N ILE A 180 22.53 4.15 9.80
CA ILE A 180 23.31 5.35 9.42
C ILE A 180 23.66 6.18 10.66
N ALA A 181 22.70 6.37 11.57
CA ALA A 181 22.89 7.16 12.79
C ALA A 181 23.73 6.42 13.86
N GLY A 182 23.99 5.12 13.70
CA GLY A 182 24.71 4.31 14.69
C GLY A 182 23.94 4.19 16.01
N VAL A 183 22.60 4.00 15.93
CA VAL A 183 21.70 3.85 17.08
C VAL A 183 20.93 2.55 17.03
N SER A 184 20.40 2.10 18.18
CA SER A 184 19.57 0.90 18.29
C SER A 184 18.22 1.27 18.88
N MET A 185 17.14 0.94 18.14
CA MET A 185 15.75 1.16 18.53
C MET A 185 14.96 -0.13 18.34
N GLU A 186 13.85 -0.31 19.07
CA GLU A 186 13.00 -1.50 18.99
C GLU A 186 11.84 -1.28 17.99
N HIS A 187 11.57 -2.30 17.19
CA HIS A 187 10.52 -2.27 16.18
C HIS A 187 9.18 -2.77 16.71
N VAL A 188 8.13 -1.98 16.53
CA VAL A 188 6.74 -2.37 16.82
C VAL A 188 5.95 -2.43 15.52
N PRO A 189 5.73 -3.64 14.94
CA PRO A 189 4.99 -3.80 13.69
C PRO A 189 3.48 -3.78 13.92
N TYR A 190 2.74 -3.05 13.05
CA TYR A 190 1.28 -2.99 13.02
C TYR A 190 0.74 -3.56 11.69
N LYS A 191 -0.58 -3.80 11.62
CA LYS A 191 -1.25 -4.25 10.38
C LYS A 191 -1.56 -3.09 9.42
N GLY A 192 -0.91 -1.94 9.58
CA GLY A 192 -1.05 -0.75 8.75
C GLY A 192 -0.80 0.54 9.53
N SER A 193 -0.55 1.65 8.82
CA SER A 193 -0.18 2.94 9.41
C SER A 193 -1.27 3.53 10.32
N GLY A 194 -2.56 3.20 10.11
CA GLY A 194 -3.64 3.74 10.95
C GLY A 194 -3.51 3.33 12.41
N GLN A 195 -3.19 2.06 12.70
CA GLN A 195 -2.95 1.58 14.07
C GLN A 195 -1.65 2.17 14.64
N ALA A 196 -0.58 2.18 13.85
CA ALA A 196 0.69 2.80 14.24
C ALA A 196 0.52 4.27 14.62
N MET A 197 -0.30 5.02 13.86
CA MET A 197 -0.63 6.41 14.13
C MET A 197 -1.38 6.58 15.45
N THR A 198 -2.35 5.72 15.74
CA THR A 198 -3.10 5.76 16.99
C THR A 198 -2.18 5.59 18.19
N ASP A 199 -1.28 4.63 18.14
CA ASP A 199 -0.34 4.36 19.24
C ASP A 199 0.74 5.44 19.36
N LEU A 200 1.17 6.05 18.26
CA LEU A 200 2.07 7.20 18.29
C LEU A 200 1.40 8.42 18.95
N LEU A 201 0.14 8.71 18.60
CA LEU A 201 -0.63 9.78 19.22
C LEU A 201 -0.91 9.52 20.70
N GLY A 202 -1.12 8.25 21.08
CA GLY A 202 -1.27 7.80 22.46
C GLY A 202 0.03 7.77 23.28
N GLY A 203 1.20 7.93 22.61
CA GLY A 203 2.50 7.86 23.27
C GLY A 203 2.97 6.43 23.59
N ASN A 204 2.33 5.39 23.04
CA ASN A 204 2.73 3.99 23.22
C ASN A 204 3.99 3.63 22.44
N VAL A 205 4.28 4.38 21.39
CA VAL A 205 5.56 4.33 20.63
C VAL A 205 6.16 5.74 20.56
N ASP A 206 7.43 5.85 20.17
CA ASP A 206 8.19 7.10 20.27
C ASP A 206 8.26 7.85 18.95
N MET A 207 8.36 7.12 17.84
CA MET A 207 8.50 7.69 16.50
C MET A 207 7.90 6.79 15.43
N ASN A 208 7.66 7.39 14.27
CA ASN A 208 7.29 6.68 13.04
C ASN A 208 7.85 7.42 11.82
N PHE A 209 8.23 6.67 10.80
CA PHE A 209 8.41 7.18 9.44
C PHE A 209 7.09 7.01 8.69
N ASP A 210 6.10 7.87 8.96
CA ASP A 210 4.80 7.70 8.31
C ASP A 210 4.77 8.33 6.91
N THR A 211 3.84 7.89 6.08
CA THR A 211 3.61 8.54 4.79
C THR A 211 3.10 9.96 5.00
N LEU A 212 3.58 10.90 4.19
CA LEU A 212 3.17 12.30 4.33
C LEU A 212 1.63 12.49 4.26
N PRO A 213 0.88 11.87 3.34
CA PRO A 213 -0.59 11.94 3.36
C PRO A 213 -1.23 11.40 4.63
N GLY A 214 -0.65 10.37 5.24
CA GLY A 214 -1.16 9.78 6.49
C GLY A 214 -0.94 10.69 7.71
N ALA A 215 0.20 11.39 7.76
CA ALA A 215 0.60 12.19 8.91
C ALA A 215 0.19 13.67 8.83
N ILE A 216 -0.05 14.23 7.64
CA ILE A 216 -0.16 15.67 7.41
C ILE A 216 -1.23 16.35 8.28
N ASN A 217 -2.39 15.74 8.44
CA ASN A 217 -3.48 16.31 9.23
C ASN A 217 -3.11 16.38 10.73
N GLN A 218 -2.39 15.39 11.25
CA GLN A 218 -1.94 15.38 12.65
C GLN A 218 -0.81 16.38 12.88
N ILE A 219 0.05 16.58 11.89
CA ILE A 219 1.10 17.60 11.91
C ILE A 219 0.48 19.00 11.91
N GLN A 220 -0.47 19.27 11.02
CA GLN A 220 -1.17 20.57 10.95
C GLN A 220 -1.99 20.86 12.20
N ALA A 221 -2.53 19.83 12.84
CA ALA A 221 -3.24 19.95 14.13
C ALA A 221 -2.28 20.10 15.33
N GLY A 222 -0.95 20.09 15.13
CA GLY A 222 0.06 20.17 16.20
C GLY A 222 0.14 18.92 17.10
N LYS A 223 -0.57 17.84 16.75
CA LYS A 223 -0.56 16.59 17.52
C LYS A 223 0.69 15.74 17.26
N LEU A 224 1.33 15.91 16.11
CA LEU A 224 2.62 15.34 15.79
C LEU A 224 3.59 16.42 15.37
N ARG A 225 4.87 16.24 15.71
CA ARG A 225 5.98 17.07 15.26
C ARG A 225 6.74 16.35 14.17
N PRO A 226 6.83 16.92 12.95
CA PRO A 226 7.72 16.41 11.91
C PRO A 226 9.16 16.84 12.24
N LEU A 227 10.11 15.92 12.08
CA LEU A 227 11.53 16.18 12.26
C LEU A 227 12.29 16.27 10.93
N ALA A 228 11.94 15.41 9.97
CA ALA A 228 12.52 15.42 8.63
C ALA A 228 11.65 14.63 7.64
N VAL A 229 11.82 14.88 6.33
CA VAL A 229 11.25 14.07 5.24
C VAL A 229 12.33 13.18 4.62
N THR A 230 11.91 12.02 4.05
CA THR A 230 12.84 11.06 3.41
C THR A 230 13.15 11.41 1.95
N SER A 231 12.44 12.36 1.34
CA SER A 231 12.70 12.79 -0.03
C SER A 231 14.00 13.57 -0.15
N ALA A 232 14.61 13.58 -1.35
CA ALA A 232 15.82 14.34 -1.65
C ALA A 232 15.61 15.86 -1.48
N GLU A 233 14.37 16.33 -1.71
CA GLU A 233 13.98 17.73 -1.53
C GLU A 233 12.89 17.85 -0.46
N ARG A 234 12.78 19.04 0.15
CA ARG A 234 11.71 19.35 1.10
C ARG A 234 10.34 19.26 0.44
N SER A 235 9.36 18.79 1.18
CA SER A 235 7.99 18.73 0.70
C SER A 235 7.38 20.15 0.58
N LYS A 236 6.73 20.44 -0.56
CA LYS A 236 5.94 21.68 -0.72
C LYS A 236 4.81 21.82 0.32
N ARG A 237 4.36 20.71 0.91
CA ARG A 237 3.34 20.70 1.96
C ARG A 237 3.92 20.97 3.36
N LEU A 238 5.24 20.82 3.52
CA LEU A 238 6.00 21.05 4.76
C LEU A 238 7.32 21.75 4.44
N PRO A 239 7.30 23.00 3.94
CA PRO A 239 8.50 23.68 3.44
C PRO A 239 9.54 23.95 4.53
N ASP A 240 9.10 24.05 5.78
CA ASP A 240 9.98 24.33 6.93
C ASP A 240 10.60 23.05 7.51
N VAL A 241 10.15 21.85 7.09
CA VAL A 241 10.67 20.58 7.55
C VAL A 241 11.85 20.15 6.69
N PRO A 242 13.04 19.96 7.26
CA PRO A 242 14.24 19.60 6.50
C PRO A 242 14.13 18.17 5.94
N THR A 243 14.98 17.87 4.98
CA THR A 243 15.23 16.48 4.57
C THR A 243 16.12 15.79 5.61
N LEU A 244 16.14 14.44 5.58
CA LEU A 244 17.10 13.68 6.39
C LEU A 244 18.55 14.01 6.02
N ALA A 245 18.83 14.23 4.74
CA ALA A 245 20.16 14.61 4.25
C ALA A 245 20.59 15.99 4.81
N GLU A 246 19.70 16.99 4.83
CA GLU A 246 19.94 18.29 5.49
C GLU A 246 20.16 18.15 7.00
N SER A 247 19.57 17.11 7.62
CA SER A 247 19.71 16.79 9.05
C SER A 247 20.92 15.89 9.35
N GLY A 248 21.82 15.65 8.39
CA GLY A 248 23.03 14.86 8.55
C GLY A 248 22.89 13.35 8.31
N ILE A 249 21.69 12.87 8.00
CA ILE A 249 21.41 11.45 7.67
C ILE A 249 21.35 11.30 6.16
N LYS A 250 22.46 10.91 5.54
CA LYS A 250 22.59 10.76 4.07
C LYS A 250 22.39 9.31 3.63
N GLY A 251 21.83 9.10 2.41
CA GLY A 251 21.64 7.77 1.81
C GLY A 251 20.38 7.04 2.30
N LEU A 252 19.32 7.81 2.53
CA LEU A 252 17.99 7.33 2.87
C LEU A 252 16.89 8.00 1.98
N ASP A 253 17.27 8.57 0.89
CA ASP A 253 16.45 9.17 -0.17
C ASP A 253 16.05 8.16 -1.27
#